data_320f3bb829871e798422dfbd821207f5
#
_entry.id   320f3bb829871e798422dfbd821207f5
#
_cell.length_a   1.000
_cell.length_b   1.000
_cell.length_c   1.000
_cell.angle_alpha   90.00
_cell.angle_beta   90.00
_cell.angle_gamma   90.00
#
_symmetry.space_group_name_H-M   'P 1'
#
loop_
_entity.id
_entity.type
_entity.pdbx_description
1 polymer ?
#
loop_
_entity_poly.entity_id
_entity_poly.type
_entity_poly.pdbx_seq_one_letter_code
_entity_poly.pdbx_strand_id
1 'polypeptide(L)'
;DLSAAEPRLLEWLAQGWHGEMEYMARHGALRARPAELHPGTLRVISCRMDYLGGKTEEDANPEKAEIARYARGRDYHKVLRSRLQALCDRVAAEIGPFGYRVFADSAPVMEVELAAKAGIGWRGKHTLLLSRDAGSWFFLGEIYCDLPLPVDSPEKNSCGTCERCIEICPTQAIRGPYQLDARRCISYLTIEHKSAIPEELRPLIGNRVYGCD
;
A
#
# COMPACT_ATOMS: atom_id res chain seq x y z
N ASP A 1 6.95 3.78 15.78
CA ASP A 1 7.82 4.89 15.35
C ASP A 1 8.17 4.75 13.88
N LEU A 2 7.87 5.80 13.08
CA LEU A 2 8.13 5.87 11.63
C LEU A 2 9.13 7.01 11.28
N SER A 3 9.89 7.49 12.26
CA SER A 3 10.85 8.60 12.08
C SER A 3 11.84 8.37 10.94
N ALA A 4 12.24 7.12 10.69
CA ALA A 4 13.13 6.78 9.56
C ALA A 4 12.45 6.82 8.19
N ALA A 5 11.12 6.75 8.13
CA ALA A 5 10.33 6.79 6.88
C ALA A 5 9.92 8.22 6.50
N GLU A 6 9.72 9.09 7.49
CA GLU A 6 9.29 10.48 7.28
C GLU A 6 10.19 11.27 6.32
N PRO A 7 11.53 11.30 6.46
CA PRO A 7 12.40 12.03 5.53
C PRO A 7 12.27 11.55 4.08
N ARG A 8 12.13 10.24 3.86
CA ARG A 8 11.95 9.67 2.52
C ARG A 8 10.64 10.09 1.87
N LEU A 9 9.56 10.17 2.66
CA LEU A 9 8.27 10.67 2.20
C LEU A 9 8.37 12.16 1.81
N LEU A 10 8.99 12.98 2.66
CA LEU A 10 9.13 14.42 2.41
C LEU A 10 10.02 14.70 1.18
N GLU A 11 11.09 13.93 0.99
CA GLU A 11 11.93 14.00 -0.20
C GLU A 11 11.14 13.65 -1.47
N TRP A 12 10.37 12.56 -1.45
CA TRP A 12 9.51 12.13 -2.56
C TRP A 12 8.47 13.21 -2.92
N LEU A 13 7.88 13.86 -1.92
CA LEU A 13 6.96 14.98 -2.11
C LEU A 13 7.68 16.19 -2.70
N ALA A 14 8.88 16.55 -2.21
CA ALA A 14 9.68 17.66 -2.70
C ALA A 14 10.09 17.50 -4.17
N GLN A 15 10.28 16.25 -4.63
CA GLN A 15 10.55 15.93 -6.03
C GLN A 15 9.30 16.01 -6.93
N GLY A 16 8.12 16.24 -6.36
CA GLY A 16 6.85 16.26 -7.09
C GLY A 16 6.46 14.90 -7.69
N TRP A 17 7.05 13.80 -7.19
CA TRP A 17 6.81 12.46 -7.72
C TRP A 17 5.41 11.90 -7.40
N HIS A 18 4.67 12.57 -6.55
CA HIS A 18 3.26 12.26 -6.26
C HIS A 18 2.29 12.70 -7.37
N GLY A 19 2.74 13.48 -8.36
CA GLY A 19 1.89 13.97 -9.43
C GLY A 19 0.70 14.79 -8.91
N GLU A 20 -0.50 14.47 -9.37
CA GLU A 20 -1.75 15.15 -9.01
C GLU A 20 -2.39 14.64 -7.70
N MET A 21 -1.73 13.74 -6.98
CA MET A 21 -2.21 13.22 -5.69
C MET A 21 -1.98 14.23 -4.56
N GLU A 22 -2.64 15.37 -4.63
CA GLU A 22 -2.52 16.48 -3.66
C GLU A 22 -2.78 16.05 -2.21
N TYR A 23 -3.59 15.00 -2.01
CA TYR A 23 -3.85 14.43 -0.70
C TYR A 23 -2.58 13.84 -0.05
N MET A 24 -1.57 13.47 -0.84
CA MET A 24 -0.27 13.02 -0.31
C MET A 24 0.48 14.18 0.33
N ALA A 25 0.55 15.32 -0.35
CA ALA A 25 1.21 16.53 0.16
C ALA A 25 0.43 17.18 1.31
N ARG A 26 -0.91 17.20 1.23
CA ARG A 26 -1.79 17.81 2.23
C ARG A 26 -1.55 17.27 3.64
N HIS A 27 -1.31 15.99 3.78
CA HIS A 27 -1.06 15.36 5.08
C HIS A 27 0.43 15.25 5.41
N GLY A 28 1.31 15.28 4.42
CA GLY A 28 2.77 15.32 4.58
C GLY A 28 3.29 14.43 5.73
N ALA A 29 4.01 15.05 6.66
CA ALA A 29 4.61 14.38 7.81
C ALA A 29 3.61 13.66 8.74
N LEU A 30 2.34 14.10 8.78
CA LEU A 30 1.31 13.47 9.62
C LEU A 30 1.15 11.98 9.29
N ARG A 31 1.42 11.56 8.03
CA ARG A 31 1.39 10.16 7.61
C ARG A 31 2.37 9.27 8.37
N ALA A 32 3.49 9.83 8.81
CA ALA A 32 4.51 9.13 9.56
C ALA A 32 4.35 9.23 11.09
N ARG A 33 3.27 9.87 11.57
CA ARG A 33 3.07 10.21 12.98
C ARG A 33 1.75 9.65 13.52
N PRO A 34 1.66 8.34 13.75
CA PRO A 34 0.41 7.67 14.16
C PRO A 34 -0.27 8.31 15.38
N ALA A 35 0.48 8.71 16.39
CA ALA A 35 -0.07 9.30 17.61
C ALA A 35 -0.59 10.75 17.42
N GLU A 36 -0.09 11.46 16.40
CA GLU A 36 -0.64 12.77 16.00
C GLU A 36 -1.90 12.59 15.14
N LEU A 37 -1.91 11.57 14.25
CA LEU A 37 -3.07 11.26 13.43
C LEU A 37 -4.25 10.77 14.26
N HIS A 38 -3.99 9.96 15.27
CA HIS A 38 -4.99 9.49 16.24
C HIS A 38 -4.44 9.58 17.67
N PRO A 39 -4.76 10.66 18.39
CA PRO A 39 -4.32 10.85 19.77
C PRO A 39 -4.69 9.68 20.67
N GLY A 40 -3.79 9.31 21.58
CA GLY A 40 -3.97 8.14 22.45
C GLY A 40 -3.45 6.82 21.86
N THR A 41 -3.03 6.79 20.61
CA THR A 41 -2.44 5.60 20.00
C THR A 41 -1.13 5.19 20.70
N LEU A 42 -1.13 4.03 21.33
CA LEU A 42 0.06 3.40 21.91
C LEU A 42 0.67 2.36 20.96
N ARG A 43 -0.18 1.65 20.21
CA ARG A 43 0.22 0.58 19.28
C ARG A 43 -0.59 0.64 17.99
N VAL A 44 0.00 0.05 16.96
CA VAL A 44 -0.67 -0.18 15.67
C VAL A 44 -0.62 -1.67 15.39
N ILE A 45 -1.78 -2.25 15.14
CA ILE A 45 -1.91 -3.63 14.67
C ILE A 45 -2.06 -3.54 13.15
N SER A 46 -1.07 -4.06 12.39
CA SER A 46 -1.20 -4.20 10.94
C SER A 46 -1.81 -5.55 10.60
N CYS A 47 -2.73 -5.54 9.67
CA CYS A 47 -3.42 -6.73 9.18
C CYS A 47 -3.28 -6.83 7.67
N ARG A 48 -3.22 -8.06 7.14
CA ARG A 48 -3.28 -8.30 5.70
C ARG A 48 -4.53 -9.10 5.33
N MET A 49 -5.01 -8.89 4.11
CA MET A 49 -6.09 -9.66 3.50
C MET A 49 -5.68 -10.05 2.08
N ASP A 50 -5.40 -11.32 1.85
CA ASP A 50 -4.97 -11.84 0.57
C ASP A 50 -6.09 -11.73 -0.47
N TYR A 51 -5.74 -11.39 -1.73
CA TYR A 51 -6.68 -11.28 -2.84
C TYR A 51 -6.29 -12.10 -4.07
N LEU A 52 -5.15 -12.79 -4.05
CA LEU A 52 -4.75 -13.66 -5.14
C LEU A 52 -5.68 -14.86 -5.23
N GLY A 53 -6.67 -14.77 -6.10
CA GLY A 53 -7.48 -15.91 -6.54
C GLY A 53 -6.73 -16.82 -7.51
N GLY A 54 -7.32 -17.96 -7.85
CA GLY A 54 -6.76 -18.85 -8.89
C GLY A 54 -6.53 -18.11 -10.21
N LYS A 55 -5.52 -18.53 -10.98
CA LYS A 55 -5.31 -18.04 -12.36
C LYS A 55 -6.53 -18.41 -13.19
N THR A 56 -7.09 -17.44 -13.91
CA THR A 56 -8.04 -17.70 -14.98
C THR A 56 -7.27 -17.61 -16.30
N GLU A 57 -7.58 -18.49 -17.26
CA GLU A 57 -6.99 -18.43 -18.62
C GLU A 57 -7.24 -17.09 -19.32
N GLU A 58 -8.27 -16.36 -18.89
CA GLU A 58 -8.62 -15.02 -19.39
C GLU A 58 -7.59 -13.92 -19.02
N ASP A 59 -6.76 -14.14 -18.01
CA ASP A 59 -5.79 -13.14 -17.53
C ASP A 59 -4.61 -12.90 -18.51
N ALA A 60 -4.49 -13.67 -19.58
CA ALA A 60 -3.37 -13.59 -20.52
C ALA A 60 -3.75 -13.11 -21.94
N ASN A 61 -4.99 -12.65 -22.16
CA ASN A 61 -5.42 -12.23 -23.50
C ASN A 61 -5.09 -10.74 -23.74
N PRO A 62 -4.10 -10.41 -24.61
CA PRO A 62 -3.69 -9.03 -24.85
C PRO A 62 -4.74 -8.19 -25.61
N GLU A 63 -5.75 -8.81 -26.21
CA GLU A 63 -6.84 -8.13 -26.93
C GLU A 63 -7.98 -7.72 -26.01
N LYS A 64 -7.99 -8.22 -24.76
CA LYS A 64 -8.98 -7.84 -23.75
C LYS A 64 -8.42 -6.79 -22.81
N ALA A 65 -9.27 -5.83 -22.41
CA ALA A 65 -8.95 -4.85 -21.39
C ALA A 65 -8.62 -5.53 -20.05
N GLU A 66 -7.49 -5.18 -19.45
CA GLU A 66 -7.04 -5.74 -18.18
C GLU A 66 -7.36 -4.78 -17.03
N ILE A 67 -8.08 -5.30 -16.03
CA ILE A 67 -8.30 -4.66 -14.74
C ILE A 67 -7.45 -5.40 -13.71
N ALA A 68 -6.65 -4.67 -12.94
CA ALA A 68 -5.82 -5.22 -11.87
C ALA A 68 -6.65 -6.09 -10.91
N ARG A 69 -6.10 -7.21 -10.46
CA ARG A 69 -6.82 -8.21 -9.64
C ARG A 69 -7.36 -7.63 -8.35
N TYR A 70 -6.60 -6.76 -7.70
CA TYR A 70 -7.03 -6.11 -6.47
C TYR A 70 -8.34 -5.32 -6.63
N ALA A 71 -8.63 -4.83 -7.84
CA ALA A 71 -9.82 -4.05 -8.14
C ALA A 71 -11.02 -4.89 -8.59
N ARG A 72 -10.83 -6.22 -8.76
CA ARG A 72 -11.92 -7.13 -9.16
C ARG A 72 -12.76 -7.52 -7.94
N GLY A 73 -14.07 -7.42 -8.04
CA GLY A 73 -15.00 -7.84 -7.00
C GLY A 73 -15.54 -6.69 -6.16
N ARG A 74 -15.77 -6.93 -4.87
CA ARG A 74 -16.31 -5.93 -3.96
C ARG A 74 -15.25 -4.91 -3.57
N ASP A 75 -15.68 -3.68 -3.30
CA ASP A 75 -14.85 -2.60 -2.78
C ASP A 75 -14.07 -3.04 -1.52
N TYR A 76 -12.77 -3.29 -1.68
CA TYR A 76 -11.91 -3.81 -0.61
C TYR A 76 -11.79 -2.85 0.56
N HIS A 77 -11.90 -1.54 0.35
CA HIS A 77 -11.88 -0.56 1.43
C HIS A 77 -13.01 -0.81 2.42
N LYS A 78 -14.22 -1.08 1.92
CA LYS A 78 -15.37 -1.39 2.75
C LYS A 78 -15.26 -2.77 3.40
N VAL A 79 -14.80 -3.76 2.63
CA VAL A 79 -14.66 -5.14 3.13
C VAL A 79 -13.64 -5.20 4.25
N LEU A 80 -12.44 -4.63 4.03
CA LEU A 80 -11.36 -4.65 5.01
C LEU A 80 -11.73 -3.85 6.26
N ARG A 81 -12.25 -2.63 6.08
CA ARG A 81 -12.70 -1.81 7.21
C ARG A 81 -13.76 -2.51 8.06
N SER A 82 -14.75 -3.15 7.43
CA SER A 82 -15.78 -3.92 8.15
C SER A 82 -15.19 -5.11 8.93
N ARG A 83 -14.21 -5.82 8.33
CA ARG A 83 -13.53 -6.93 9.02
C ARG A 83 -12.69 -6.48 10.19
N LEU A 84 -11.95 -5.38 10.04
CA LEU A 84 -11.16 -4.78 11.12
C LEU A 84 -12.06 -4.30 12.26
N GLN A 85 -13.19 -3.67 11.94
CA GLN A 85 -14.17 -3.27 12.95
C GLN A 85 -14.71 -4.49 13.72
N ALA A 86 -15.14 -5.53 13.02
CA ALA A 86 -15.62 -6.77 13.64
C ALA A 86 -14.54 -7.45 14.51
N LEU A 87 -13.26 -7.35 14.12
CA LEU A 87 -12.15 -7.82 14.94
C LEU A 87 -12.05 -7.01 16.25
N CYS A 88 -12.11 -5.68 16.18
CA CYS A 88 -12.08 -4.82 17.36
C CYS A 88 -13.27 -5.10 18.30
N ASP A 89 -14.48 -5.31 17.76
CA ASP A 89 -15.68 -5.62 18.55
C ASP A 89 -15.51 -6.95 19.30
N ARG A 90 -14.91 -7.96 18.65
CA ARG A 90 -14.60 -9.25 19.29
C ARG A 90 -13.53 -9.10 20.38
N VAL A 91 -12.47 -8.34 20.11
CA VAL A 91 -11.45 -8.07 21.13
C VAL A 91 -12.05 -7.35 22.32
N ALA A 92 -12.89 -6.33 22.10
CA ALA A 92 -13.56 -5.61 23.17
C ALA A 92 -14.51 -6.50 23.99
N ALA A 93 -15.12 -7.51 23.37
CA ALA A 93 -15.95 -8.48 24.08
C ALA A 93 -15.13 -9.38 25.02
N GLU A 94 -13.88 -9.66 24.71
CA GLU A 94 -12.99 -10.53 25.51
C GLU A 94 -12.26 -9.78 26.62
N ILE A 95 -11.76 -8.57 26.34
CA ILE A 95 -10.88 -7.84 27.28
C ILE A 95 -11.52 -6.59 27.89
N GLY A 96 -12.72 -6.23 27.48
CA GLY A 96 -13.39 -4.97 27.81
C GLY A 96 -13.13 -3.85 26.77
N PRO A 97 -13.79 -2.70 26.94
CA PRO A 97 -13.67 -1.59 26.01
C PRO A 97 -12.25 -1.01 25.96
N PHE A 98 -11.78 -0.62 24.77
CA PHE A 98 -10.50 0.04 24.53
C PHE A 98 -10.65 1.10 23.44
N GLY A 99 -9.74 2.08 23.41
CA GLY A 99 -9.72 3.10 22.37
C GLY A 99 -9.09 2.56 21.09
N TYR A 100 -9.78 2.71 19.95
CA TYR A 100 -9.23 2.31 18.67
C TYR A 100 -9.80 3.09 17.50
N ARG A 101 -9.06 3.04 16.37
CA ARG A 101 -9.53 3.49 15.07
C ARG A 101 -8.99 2.58 13.97
N VAL A 102 -9.85 2.15 13.05
CA VAL A 102 -9.49 1.31 11.92
C VAL A 102 -9.23 2.16 10.67
N PHE A 103 -8.21 1.77 9.91
CA PHE A 103 -7.82 2.39 8.66
C PHE A 103 -7.68 1.32 7.57
N ALA A 104 -7.97 1.69 6.33
CA ALA A 104 -7.78 0.88 5.14
C ALA A 104 -7.61 1.84 3.96
N ASP A 105 -6.42 1.90 3.38
CA ASP A 105 -5.99 2.67 2.20
C ASP A 105 -6.29 4.18 2.26
N SER A 106 -7.55 4.59 2.25
CA SER A 106 -7.99 5.99 2.07
C SER A 106 -7.60 6.97 3.18
N ALA A 107 -6.77 6.57 4.14
CA ALA A 107 -6.30 7.39 5.26
C ALA A 107 -4.83 7.82 5.08
N PRO A 108 -4.38 8.89 5.77
CA PRO A 108 -2.98 9.30 5.73
C PRO A 108 -2.09 8.38 6.60
N VAL A 109 -2.00 7.13 6.24
CA VAL A 109 -1.27 6.06 6.93
C VAL A 109 -0.15 5.54 6.03
N MET A 110 1.01 5.24 6.60
CA MET A 110 2.11 4.57 5.90
C MET A 110 2.01 3.05 6.13
N GLU A 111 1.02 2.42 5.52
CA GLU A 111 0.64 1.01 5.73
C GLU A 111 1.82 0.06 5.52
N VAL A 112 2.56 0.22 4.42
CA VAL A 112 3.73 -0.62 4.09
C VAL A 112 4.83 -0.54 5.17
N GLU A 113 5.11 0.65 5.67
CA GLU A 113 6.13 0.85 6.70
C GLU A 113 5.70 0.26 8.06
N LEU A 114 4.42 0.40 8.39
CA LEU A 114 3.86 -0.20 9.62
C LEU A 114 3.86 -1.72 9.54
N ALA A 115 3.37 -2.28 8.45
CA ALA A 115 3.29 -3.71 8.23
C ALA A 115 4.69 -4.37 8.16
N ALA A 116 5.69 -3.68 7.58
CA ALA A 116 7.08 -4.14 7.60
C ALA A 116 7.66 -4.19 9.02
N LYS A 117 7.35 -3.18 9.84
CA LYS A 117 7.76 -3.16 11.26
C LYS A 117 7.03 -4.22 12.09
N ALA A 118 5.79 -4.53 11.75
CA ALA A 118 4.98 -5.58 12.38
C ALA A 118 5.36 -7.01 11.92
N GLY A 119 6.37 -7.18 11.07
CA GLY A 119 6.83 -8.51 10.66
C GLY A 119 5.92 -9.24 9.67
N ILE A 120 4.95 -8.55 9.04
CA ILE A 120 4.09 -9.17 8.00
C ILE A 120 4.91 -9.50 6.74
N GLY A 121 5.99 -8.76 6.52
CA GLY A 121 6.90 -8.92 5.41
C GLY A 121 7.93 -7.80 5.37
N TRP A 122 8.54 -7.57 4.22
CA TRP A 122 9.53 -6.49 4.02
C TRP A 122 9.10 -5.56 2.88
N ARG A 123 9.52 -4.31 2.94
CA ARG A 123 9.32 -3.38 1.83
C ARG A 123 10.16 -3.81 0.63
N GLY A 124 9.50 -4.13 -0.48
CA GLY A 124 10.15 -4.45 -1.74
C GLY A 124 10.78 -3.23 -2.42
N LYS A 125 11.75 -3.45 -3.33
CA LYS A 125 12.35 -2.35 -4.13
C LYS A 125 11.31 -1.60 -4.98
N HIS A 126 10.16 -2.21 -5.28
CA HIS A 126 9.02 -1.60 -5.97
C HIS A 126 8.08 -0.80 -5.06
N THR A 127 8.42 -0.65 -3.78
CA THR A 127 7.71 0.10 -2.73
C THR A 127 6.51 -0.59 -2.09
N LEU A 128 6.01 -1.71 -2.61
CA LEU A 128 4.98 -2.51 -1.95
C LEU A 128 5.57 -3.42 -0.88
N LEU A 129 4.72 -3.92 0.03
CA LEU A 129 5.09 -4.96 0.97
C LEU A 129 5.18 -6.31 0.26
N LEU A 130 6.22 -7.08 0.58
CA LEU A 130 6.41 -8.44 0.11
C LEU A 130 6.40 -9.41 1.30
N SER A 131 5.74 -10.55 1.13
CA SER A 131 5.85 -11.70 2.02
C SER A 131 6.32 -12.94 1.27
N ARG A 132 6.87 -13.93 1.99
CA ARG A 132 7.41 -15.14 1.36
C ARG A 132 6.33 -16.05 0.79
N ASP A 133 5.17 -16.04 1.41
CA ASP A 133 4.04 -16.93 1.11
C ASP A 133 3.05 -16.34 0.09
N ALA A 134 2.88 -15.01 0.07
CA ALA A 134 1.86 -14.36 -0.76
C ALA A 134 2.42 -13.33 -1.76
N GLY A 135 3.75 -13.15 -1.85
CA GLY A 135 4.33 -12.08 -2.67
C GLY A 135 3.83 -10.71 -2.19
N SER A 136 3.19 -9.94 -3.09
CA SER A 136 2.54 -8.66 -2.76
C SER A 136 1.02 -8.68 -2.98
N TRP A 137 0.41 -9.86 -3.08
CA TRP A 137 -0.99 -10.07 -3.46
C TRP A 137 -1.95 -9.98 -2.27
N PHE A 138 -1.86 -8.91 -1.50
CA PHE A 138 -2.72 -8.68 -0.35
C PHE A 138 -2.94 -7.19 -0.11
N PHE A 139 -4.06 -6.87 0.51
CA PHE A 139 -4.36 -5.56 1.06
C PHE A 139 -3.80 -5.44 2.45
N LEU A 140 -3.51 -4.20 2.84
CA LEU A 140 -3.12 -3.83 4.20
C LEU A 140 -4.23 -3.02 4.86
N GLY A 141 -4.28 -3.09 6.19
CA GLY A 141 -5.13 -2.25 6.99
C GLY A 141 -4.66 -2.24 8.43
N GLU A 142 -4.96 -1.17 9.16
CA GLU A 142 -4.43 -0.91 10.47
C GLU A 142 -5.51 -0.65 11.50
N ILE A 143 -5.23 -1.09 12.73
CA ILE A 143 -5.95 -0.73 13.93
C ILE A 143 -4.99 0.07 14.81
N TYR A 144 -5.25 1.35 14.95
CA TYR A 144 -4.57 2.20 15.92
C TYR A 144 -5.28 2.05 17.26
N CYS A 145 -4.57 1.70 18.32
CA CYS A 145 -5.18 1.42 19.61
C CYS A 145 -4.34 1.91 20.80
N ASP A 146 -5.00 2.03 21.94
CA ASP A 146 -4.41 2.38 23.24
C ASP A 146 -3.98 1.15 24.06
N LEU A 147 -4.06 -0.05 23.48
CA LEU A 147 -3.63 -1.29 24.15
C LEU A 147 -2.11 -1.36 24.22
N PRO A 148 -1.52 -1.68 25.39
CA PRO A 148 -0.07 -1.80 25.58
C PRO A 148 0.47 -3.17 25.11
N LEU A 149 0.19 -3.54 23.87
CA LEU A 149 0.62 -4.80 23.30
C LEU A 149 2.15 -4.90 23.16
N PRO A 150 2.73 -6.10 23.20
CA PRO A 150 4.13 -6.30 22.83
C PRO A 150 4.38 -5.85 21.39
N VAL A 151 5.62 -5.51 21.06
CA VAL A 151 6.02 -5.07 19.73
C VAL A 151 6.69 -6.24 19.01
N ASP A 152 6.23 -6.52 17.79
CA ASP A 152 6.83 -7.52 16.92
C ASP A 152 8.19 -7.07 16.35
N SER A 153 8.95 -8.01 15.82
CA SER A 153 10.21 -7.75 15.14
C SER A 153 10.01 -7.74 13.63
N PRO A 154 10.65 -6.80 12.91
CA PRO A 154 10.60 -6.75 11.44
C PRO A 154 11.15 -8.03 10.80
N GLU A 155 10.55 -8.44 9.67
CA GLU A 155 11.11 -9.50 8.86
C GLU A 155 12.35 -9.03 8.10
N LYS A 156 13.31 -9.95 7.90
CA LYS A 156 14.53 -9.66 7.13
C LYS A 156 14.19 -9.37 5.67
N ASN A 157 14.69 -8.25 5.17
CA ASN A 157 14.58 -7.91 3.76
C ASN A 157 15.27 -8.96 2.87
N SER A 158 14.52 -9.50 1.90
CA SER A 158 14.99 -10.56 1.01
C SER A 158 15.20 -10.11 -0.45
N CYS A 159 15.12 -8.81 -0.75
CA CYS A 159 15.39 -8.30 -2.10
C CYS A 159 16.86 -8.46 -2.54
N GLY A 160 17.83 -8.30 -1.60
CA GLY A 160 19.25 -8.45 -1.92
C GLY A 160 19.65 -7.68 -3.20
N THR A 161 20.29 -8.36 -4.12
CA THR A 161 20.71 -7.83 -5.44
C THR A 161 19.63 -7.90 -6.53
N CYS A 162 18.47 -8.49 -6.23
CA CYS A 162 17.38 -8.64 -7.23
C CYS A 162 16.84 -7.28 -7.67
N GLU A 163 16.70 -7.07 -8.98
CA GLU A 163 16.17 -5.84 -9.60
C GLU A 163 15.01 -6.10 -10.58
N ARG A 164 14.45 -7.31 -10.58
CA ARG A 164 13.40 -7.73 -11.51
C ARG A 164 12.21 -6.77 -11.58
N CYS A 165 11.77 -6.22 -10.45
CA CYS A 165 10.65 -5.27 -10.41
C CYS A 165 10.99 -3.94 -11.10
N ILE A 166 12.26 -3.52 -11.08
CA ILE A 166 12.74 -2.32 -11.76
C ILE A 166 12.78 -2.55 -13.26
N GLU A 167 13.37 -3.68 -13.67
CA GLU A 167 13.54 -4.05 -15.09
C GLU A 167 12.21 -4.29 -15.80
N ILE A 168 11.26 -4.97 -15.13
CA ILE A 168 9.96 -5.34 -15.74
C ILE A 168 8.97 -4.17 -15.83
N CYS A 169 9.20 -3.05 -15.12
CA CYS A 169 8.29 -1.91 -15.13
C CYS A 169 8.27 -1.25 -16.52
N PRO A 170 7.17 -1.38 -17.30
CA PRO A 170 7.19 -0.97 -18.71
C PRO A 170 7.38 0.53 -18.89
N THR A 171 6.88 1.34 -17.96
CA THR A 171 6.98 2.80 -17.97
C THR A 171 8.20 3.32 -17.21
N GLN A 172 9.01 2.41 -16.64
CA GLN A 172 10.16 2.76 -15.79
C GLN A 172 9.79 3.74 -14.64
N ALA A 173 8.61 3.53 -14.06
CA ALA A 173 8.15 4.30 -12.92
C ALA A 173 8.98 4.03 -11.66
N ILE A 174 9.52 2.81 -11.52
CA ILE A 174 10.45 2.44 -10.43
C ILE A 174 11.83 2.93 -10.84
N ARG A 175 12.22 4.11 -10.34
CA ARG A 175 13.44 4.84 -10.73
C ARG A 175 14.72 4.23 -10.15
N GLY A 176 14.58 3.41 -9.15
CA GLY A 176 15.64 2.72 -8.42
C GLY A 176 15.07 2.01 -7.20
N PRO A 177 15.89 1.31 -6.42
CA PRO A 177 15.43 0.62 -5.23
C PRO A 177 14.69 1.56 -4.29
N TYR A 178 13.41 1.22 -3.99
CA TYR A 178 12.53 1.97 -3.08
C TYR A 178 12.12 3.37 -3.56
N GLN A 179 12.29 3.66 -4.85
CA GLN A 179 11.98 4.96 -5.46
C GLN A 179 10.97 4.80 -6.59
N LEU A 180 9.80 5.39 -6.45
CA LEU A 180 8.71 5.36 -7.42
C LEU A 180 8.33 6.78 -7.85
N ASP A 181 8.41 7.07 -9.15
CA ASP A 181 7.83 8.26 -9.76
C ASP A 181 6.38 7.93 -10.18
N ALA A 182 5.41 8.37 -9.37
CA ALA A 182 4.00 8.06 -9.64
C ALA A 182 3.52 8.61 -10.99
N ARG A 183 4.08 9.73 -11.47
CA ARG A 183 3.70 10.34 -12.76
C ARG A 183 3.91 9.41 -13.97
N ARG A 184 4.72 8.37 -13.80
CA ARG A 184 4.98 7.33 -14.81
C ARG A 184 4.30 6.01 -14.47
N CYS A 185 3.76 5.85 -13.25
CA CYS A 185 3.17 4.59 -12.79
C CYS A 185 1.84 4.33 -13.47
N ILE A 186 1.67 3.13 -14.02
CA ILE A 186 0.41 2.71 -14.70
C ILE A 186 -0.78 2.83 -13.74
N SER A 187 -0.62 2.43 -12.47
CA SER A 187 -1.70 2.58 -11.48
C SER A 187 -2.10 4.04 -11.30
N TYR A 188 -1.13 4.94 -11.16
CA TYR A 188 -1.42 6.36 -11.08
C TYR A 188 -2.10 6.89 -12.34
N LEU A 189 -1.56 6.55 -13.52
CA LEU A 189 -2.06 7.04 -14.80
C LEU A 189 -3.49 6.58 -15.11
N THR A 190 -3.89 5.43 -14.60
CA THR A 190 -5.22 4.84 -14.85
C THR A 190 -6.23 5.10 -13.73
N ILE A 191 -5.81 5.64 -12.58
CA ILE A 191 -6.68 5.82 -11.40
C ILE A 191 -6.72 7.28 -10.94
N GLU A 192 -5.55 7.92 -10.78
CA GLU A 192 -5.42 9.22 -10.10
C GLU A 192 -5.24 10.40 -11.07
N HIS A 193 -4.66 10.14 -12.25
CA HIS A 193 -4.36 11.15 -13.25
C HIS A 193 -5.66 11.66 -13.91
N LYS A 194 -5.84 12.98 -13.92
CA LYS A 194 -7.10 13.61 -14.34
C LYS A 194 -7.12 14.09 -15.78
N SER A 195 -5.93 14.22 -16.39
CA SER A 195 -5.80 14.67 -17.78
C SER A 195 -5.54 13.50 -18.74
N ALA A 196 -5.34 13.81 -20.02
CA ALA A 196 -5.00 12.78 -21.00
C ALA A 196 -3.61 12.20 -20.67
N ILE A 197 -3.51 10.87 -20.69
CA ILE A 197 -2.23 10.17 -20.49
C ILE A 197 -1.23 10.63 -21.56
N PRO A 198 0.02 10.97 -21.19
CA PRO A 198 1.07 11.35 -22.13
C PRO A 198 1.24 10.32 -23.26
N GLU A 199 1.34 10.79 -24.51
CA GLU A 199 1.35 9.92 -25.68
C GLU A 199 2.45 8.87 -25.66
N GLU A 200 3.65 9.24 -25.19
CA GLU A 200 4.79 8.35 -25.07
C GLU A 200 4.60 7.22 -24.06
N LEU A 201 3.67 7.34 -23.11
CA LEU A 201 3.37 6.31 -22.11
C LEU A 201 2.26 5.36 -22.56
N ARG A 202 1.38 5.78 -23.49
CA ARG A 202 0.23 4.97 -23.91
C ARG A 202 0.60 3.58 -24.45
N PRO A 203 1.61 3.43 -25.33
CA PRO A 203 2.03 2.11 -25.80
C PRO A 203 2.57 1.21 -24.69
N LEU A 204 3.20 1.82 -23.66
CA LEU A 204 3.81 1.10 -22.54
C LEU A 204 2.79 0.58 -21.53
N ILE A 205 1.60 1.17 -21.47
CA ILE A 205 0.50 0.72 -20.63
C ILE A 205 -0.10 -0.59 -21.15
N GLY A 206 -0.08 -0.80 -22.48
CA GLY A 206 -0.68 -1.95 -23.12
C GLY A 206 -2.20 -1.98 -22.96
N ASN A 207 -2.74 -3.13 -22.60
CA ASN A 207 -4.18 -3.35 -22.43
C ASN A 207 -4.69 -3.05 -20.99
N ARG A 208 -3.85 -2.53 -20.11
CA ARG A 208 -4.24 -2.19 -18.73
C ARG A 208 -5.10 -0.95 -18.70
N VAL A 209 -6.34 -1.10 -18.27
CA VAL A 209 -7.32 0.01 -18.19
C VAL A 209 -7.53 0.52 -16.77
N TYR A 210 -7.13 -0.26 -15.76
CA TYR A 210 -7.25 0.10 -14.36
C TYR A 210 -6.23 -0.64 -13.49
N GLY A 211 -5.30 0.09 -12.89
CA GLY A 211 -4.29 -0.45 -12.00
C GLY A 211 -3.17 -1.23 -12.71
N CYS A 212 -2.24 -1.75 -11.92
CA CYS A 212 -1.11 -2.56 -12.38
C CYS A 212 -0.67 -3.47 -11.22
N ASP A 213 -0.95 -4.76 -11.34
CA ASP A 213 -0.50 -5.80 -10.41
C ASP A 213 0.85 -6.37 -10.82
#